data_a3d564afdc09f4fa462a7e9d0aa200ae
#
_entry.id   a3d564afdc09f4fa462a7e9d0aa200ae
#
_cell.length_a   1.000
_cell.length_b   1.000
_cell.length_c   1.000
_cell.angle_alpha   90.00
_cell.angle_beta   90.00
_cell.angle_gamma   90.00
#
_symmetry.space_group_name_H-M   'P 1'
#
loop_
_entity.id
_entity.type
_entity.pdbx_description
1 polymer ?
#
loop_
_entity_poly.entity_id
_entity_poly.type
_entity_poly.pdbx_seq_one_letter_code
_entity_poly.pdbx_strand_id
1 'polypeptide(L)'
;MRTKRASRLAACTAIVLSAGMLLAGTASADSNPAGPHAAVKTPKPAVAPNITLPHPKAPLKAPNKAKRSLVAGADAAGVAKPRFDVNVDGYSDLLARELNDKLYLEDGTSAQNPEFFGPQNAYKDLILPGDLGGGSAPEALDLSPNGVLTLHPDVSATGMYSSGWSGSGWNMFNKVVSVADVTGDGHNDLMARTPGGDLYLYAGTGNLSAPFAAGKKVGSSWNIFDQIVGANDVNGDGLGDVYGRTPNGDLYFYAGTGNAANPLKAGVKVGYGWDAYNQIVAVDDQSGDDRGDLVGRDLSGTLWIYNSLPDGRLQARKQLGTGWRGSQLFPSGSNPAYGKQDLFGLDGAGTLSYYYGQGDGYLSAAHPGDKGGWAGANYLSSPSSLNNAKRWADVLEIASWGNLYVNGADLGGGWGIYNTVIGVGDLTDEGNGDLLARQGGNGHLYLYPGNGQGTGVYSRIDVGAGWNAYDKLFGAGDINGDGLPDLLARTPGGELYLYAGTGNAKAPFKGRVKIGTGWNMYSGKMLAAPGDLTGDGRSDILAVDSAGNLWRYDADGSGGLKGRVKIGYGWNTYKYGIY
;
A
#
# COMPACT_ATOMS: atom_id res chain seq x y z
N MET A 1 -41.10 -58.08 5.21
CA MET A 1 -40.23 -57.68 4.10
C MET A 1 -40.79 -56.42 3.43
N ARG A 2 -40.32 -55.26 3.78
CA ARG A 2 -40.59 -54.01 3.05
C ARG A 2 -39.52 -53.03 3.50
N THR A 3 -38.55 -52.79 2.62
CA THR A 3 -37.52 -51.76 2.72
C THR A 3 -38.12 -50.42 2.33
N LYS A 4 -38.13 -49.45 3.22
CA LYS A 4 -38.46 -48.05 2.91
C LYS A 4 -37.18 -47.31 2.56
N ARG A 5 -37.13 -46.77 1.35
CA ARG A 5 -36.17 -45.77 0.94
C ARG A 5 -36.52 -44.43 1.63
N ALA A 6 -35.60 -43.85 2.36
CA ALA A 6 -35.70 -42.49 2.87
C ALA A 6 -35.09 -41.51 1.87
N SER A 7 -35.88 -40.57 1.41
CA SER A 7 -35.47 -39.42 0.65
C SER A 7 -34.69 -38.46 1.53
N ARG A 8 -33.51 -38.08 1.09
CA ARG A 8 -32.73 -37.01 1.77
C ARG A 8 -33.18 -35.67 1.22
N LEU A 9 -33.87 -34.89 2.00
CA LEU A 9 -34.00 -33.45 1.82
C LEU A 9 -32.68 -32.79 2.21
N ALA A 10 -32.11 -32.04 1.31
CA ALA A 10 -31.02 -31.12 1.62
C ALA A 10 -31.61 -29.90 2.34
N ALA A 11 -31.37 -29.78 3.62
CA ALA A 11 -31.65 -28.57 4.36
C ALA A 11 -30.44 -27.65 4.22
N CYS A 12 -30.62 -26.49 3.55
CA CYS A 12 -29.68 -25.37 3.62
C CYS A 12 -29.70 -24.87 5.07
N THR A 13 -28.67 -25.21 5.82
CA THR A 13 -28.43 -24.61 7.14
C THR A 13 -27.67 -23.31 6.89
N ALA A 14 -28.37 -22.20 7.06
CA ALA A 14 -27.72 -20.90 7.22
C ALA A 14 -26.87 -20.98 8.49
N ILE A 15 -25.56 -20.94 8.33
CA ILE A 15 -24.65 -20.78 9.45
C ILE A 15 -24.69 -19.30 9.82
N VAL A 16 -25.50 -19.00 10.83
CA VAL A 16 -25.33 -17.78 11.60
C VAL A 16 -24.00 -17.95 12.32
N LEU A 17 -22.97 -17.25 11.87
CA LEU A 17 -21.76 -17.05 12.65
C LEU A 17 -22.16 -16.21 13.88
N SER A 18 -22.52 -16.89 14.96
CA SER A 18 -22.44 -16.31 16.28
C SER A 18 -20.95 -15.98 16.50
N ALA A 19 -20.64 -14.70 16.72
CA ALA A 19 -19.35 -14.25 17.21
C ALA A 19 -19.06 -14.98 18.53
N GLY A 20 -18.43 -16.14 18.44
CA GLY A 20 -17.79 -16.76 19.56
C GLY A 20 -16.60 -15.88 19.91
N MET A 21 -16.70 -15.15 21.02
CA MET A 21 -15.53 -14.66 21.73
C MET A 21 -14.67 -15.88 22.06
N LEU A 22 -13.74 -16.22 21.18
CA LEU A 22 -12.56 -16.97 21.58
C LEU A 22 -11.75 -16.00 22.41
N LEU A 23 -11.86 -16.14 23.71
CA LEU A 23 -10.92 -15.59 24.67
C LEU A 23 -9.53 -15.86 24.11
N ALA A 24 -8.81 -14.78 23.77
CA ALA A 24 -7.40 -14.86 23.52
C ALA A 24 -6.78 -15.66 24.65
N GLY A 25 -6.19 -16.80 24.32
CA GLY A 25 -5.49 -17.59 25.30
C GLY A 25 -4.41 -16.71 25.90
N THR A 26 -4.66 -16.19 27.10
CA THR A 26 -3.64 -15.50 27.89
C THR A 26 -2.45 -16.45 27.96
N ALA A 27 -1.30 -16.01 27.49
CA ALA A 27 -0.07 -16.69 27.82
C ALA A 27 0.04 -16.67 29.35
N SER A 28 -0.34 -17.75 30.00
CA SER A 28 -0.24 -17.89 31.44
C SER A 28 1.23 -17.89 31.81
N ALA A 29 1.74 -16.73 32.21
CA ALA A 29 2.92 -16.65 33.05
C ALA A 29 2.42 -16.66 34.50
N ASP A 30 3.10 -17.41 35.36
CA ASP A 30 2.80 -17.54 36.77
C ASP A 30 2.51 -16.18 37.42
N SER A 31 1.41 -16.12 38.15
CA SER A 31 0.93 -14.97 38.88
C SER A 31 1.89 -14.58 39.99
N ASN A 32 2.68 -13.55 39.78
CA ASN A 32 3.36 -12.84 40.85
C ASN A 32 2.45 -11.67 41.29
N PRO A 33 2.17 -11.50 42.60
CA PRO A 33 1.24 -10.47 43.07
C PRO A 33 1.80 -9.08 42.79
N ALA A 34 1.00 -8.30 42.08
CA ALA A 34 1.30 -6.94 41.68
C ALA A 34 1.45 -6.02 42.90
N GLY A 35 2.59 -5.34 42.98
CA GLY A 35 2.73 -4.15 43.83
C GLY A 35 1.90 -2.97 43.28
N PRO A 36 1.67 -1.90 44.07
CA PRO A 36 0.86 -0.77 43.64
C PRO A 36 1.52 -0.10 42.43
N HIS A 37 0.83 -0.16 41.30
CA HIS A 37 1.30 0.44 40.05
C HIS A 37 1.12 1.96 40.12
N ALA A 38 2.20 2.71 39.85
CA ALA A 38 2.05 4.08 39.43
C ALA A 38 1.28 4.05 38.10
N ALA A 39 0.15 4.76 38.02
CA ALA A 39 -0.61 4.85 36.79
C ALA A 39 0.32 5.40 35.69
N VAL A 40 0.75 4.52 34.80
CA VAL A 40 1.39 4.93 33.55
C VAL A 40 0.32 5.73 32.82
N LYS A 41 0.59 7.03 32.59
CA LYS A 41 -0.29 7.84 31.76
C LYS A 41 -0.27 7.25 30.37
N THR A 42 -1.35 6.55 30.01
CA THR A 42 -1.55 6.08 28.67
C THR A 42 -1.51 7.29 27.73
N PRO A 43 -0.67 7.27 26.67
CA PRO A 43 -0.76 8.32 25.65
C PRO A 43 -2.17 8.31 25.08
N LYS A 44 -2.70 9.48 24.84
CA LYS A 44 -3.84 9.57 23.93
C LYS A 44 -3.41 8.96 22.61
N PRO A 45 -4.29 8.18 21.95
CA PRO A 45 -4.00 7.69 20.60
C PRO A 45 -3.39 8.84 19.80
N ALA A 46 -2.30 8.57 19.08
CA ALA A 46 -1.79 9.54 18.14
C ALA A 46 -2.94 9.86 17.18
N VAL A 47 -3.64 10.95 17.44
CA VAL A 47 -4.60 11.50 16.49
C VAL A 47 -3.72 11.94 15.34
N ALA A 48 -3.95 11.41 14.15
CA ALA A 48 -3.31 11.94 12.96
C ALA A 48 -3.42 13.46 13.03
N PRO A 49 -2.32 14.20 12.96
CA PRO A 49 -2.38 15.65 13.08
C PRO A 49 -3.38 16.13 12.02
N ASN A 50 -4.25 17.07 12.40
CA ASN A 50 -5.14 17.75 11.46
C ASN A 50 -4.23 18.62 10.56
N ILE A 51 -3.68 17.98 9.53
CA ILE A 51 -2.75 18.60 8.61
C ILE A 51 -3.61 19.19 7.51
N THR A 52 -3.69 20.52 7.51
CA THR A 52 -4.12 21.23 6.32
C THR A 52 -2.93 21.21 5.36
N LEU A 53 -2.85 20.16 4.53
CA LEU A 53 -1.88 20.13 3.46
C LEU A 53 -2.23 21.22 2.44
N PRO A 54 -1.23 21.86 1.83
CA PRO A 54 -1.50 22.71 0.69
C PRO A 54 -2.12 21.82 -0.39
N HIS A 55 -3.35 22.11 -0.76
CA HIS A 55 -3.97 21.56 -1.96
C HIS A 55 -3.07 21.86 -3.18
N PRO A 56 -3.08 21.01 -4.20
CA PRO A 56 -2.41 21.32 -5.46
C PRO A 56 -2.79 22.73 -5.90
N LYS A 57 -1.80 23.59 -6.10
CA LYS A 57 -2.03 25.02 -6.32
C LYS A 57 -2.51 25.38 -7.73
N ALA A 58 -2.52 24.42 -8.63
CA ALA A 58 -3.01 24.62 -9.98
C ALA A 58 -3.86 23.44 -10.39
N PRO A 59 -5.14 23.66 -10.72
CA PRO A 59 -5.93 22.66 -11.41
C PRO A 59 -5.16 22.23 -12.66
N LEU A 60 -5.32 20.95 -13.02
CA LEU A 60 -4.92 20.48 -14.35
C LEU A 60 -5.60 21.43 -15.34
N LYS A 61 -4.85 22.34 -15.96
CA LYS A 61 -5.45 23.17 -16.99
C LYS A 61 -5.89 22.24 -18.09
N ALA A 62 -7.18 21.92 -18.10
CA ALA A 62 -7.76 21.35 -19.29
C ALA A 62 -7.29 22.20 -20.47
N PRO A 63 -6.69 21.61 -21.50
CA PRO A 63 -6.39 22.38 -22.70
C PRO A 63 -7.67 23.09 -23.10
N ASN A 64 -7.61 24.33 -23.58
CA ASN A 64 -8.76 25.12 -24.05
C ASN A 64 -9.51 24.30 -25.12
N LYS A 65 -10.45 23.47 -24.71
CA LYS A 65 -11.11 22.52 -25.57
C LYS A 65 -12.58 22.85 -25.65
N ALA A 66 -13.07 22.93 -26.88
CA ALA A 66 -14.48 22.78 -27.12
C ALA A 66 -14.93 21.46 -26.48
N LYS A 67 -16.05 21.49 -25.70
CA LYS A 67 -16.65 20.27 -25.15
C LYS A 67 -16.69 19.22 -26.24
N ARG A 68 -16.05 18.07 -26.05
CA ARG A 68 -16.30 16.91 -26.91
C ARG A 68 -17.78 16.59 -26.79
N SER A 69 -18.51 16.76 -27.87
CA SER A 69 -19.88 16.28 -27.93
C SER A 69 -19.80 14.76 -27.89
N LEU A 70 -20.09 14.17 -26.74
CA LEU A 70 -20.34 12.73 -26.64
C LEU A 70 -21.60 12.50 -27.46
N VAL A 71 -21.44 12.16 -28.72
CA VAL A 71 -22.53 11.64 -29.55
C VAL A 71 -22.83 10.25 -29.00
N ALA A 72 -23.91 10.17 -28.22
CA ALA A 72 -24.48 8.90 -27.83
C ALA A 72 -24.84 8.12 -29.11
N GLY A 73 -24.09 7.07 -29.40
CA GLY A 73 -24.36 6.17 -30.53
C GLY A 73 -23.33 6.28 -31.66
N ALA A 74 -22.43 5.42 -31.61
CA ALA A 74 -21.56 4.72 -32.53
C ALA A 74 -20.15 4.64 -31.91
N ASP A 75 -19.79 3.46 -31.50
CA ASP A 75 -18.42 3.14 -31.12
C ASP A 75 -17.55 3.30 -32.38
N ALA A 76 -16.93 4.48 -32.51
CA ALA A 76 -15.87 4.66 -33.47
C ALA A 76 -14.67 3.87 -32.94
N ALA A 77 -14.32 2.78 -33.59
CA ALA A 77 -13.10 2.05 -33.30
C ALA A 77 -11.91 3.03 -33.37
N GLY A 78 -11.08 3.05 -32.32
CA GLY A 78 -9.87 3.87 -32.27
C GLY A 78 -9.97 5.17 -31.46
N VAL A 79 -10.96 5.32 -30.57
CA VAL A 79 -11.04 6.46 -29.65
C VAL A 79 -10.80 5.97 -28.22
N ALA A 80 -9.76 6.48 -27.54
CA ALA A 80 -9.54 6.24 -26.12
C ALA A 80 -10.64 6.92 -25.30
N LYS A 81 -11.69 6.17 -24.94
CA LYS A 81 -12.79 6.70 -24.12
C LYS A 81 -12.26 6.99 -22.71
N PRO A 82 -12.67 8.11 -22.09
CA PRO A 82 -12.29 8.40 -20.72
C PRO A 82 -12.85 7.35 -19.77
N ARG A 83 -12.01 6.80 -18.89
CA ARG A 83 -12.41 5.78 -17.92
C ARG A 83 -12.96 6.35 -16.63
N PHE A 84 -12.68 7.62 -16.34
CA PHE A 84 -13.14 8.27 -15.10
C PHE A 84 -13.52 9.73 -15.38
N ASP A 85 -14.56 9.93 -16.18
CA ASP A 85 -15.13 11.25 -16.51
C ASP A 85 -16.44 11.40 -15.73
N VAL A 86 -16.37 11.94 -14.51
CA VAL A 86 -17.52 12.08 -13.62
C VAL A 86 -18.27 13.39 -13.82
N ASN A 87 -17.67 14.35 -14.53
CA ASN A 87 -18.29 15.63 -14.87
C ASN A 87 -18.85 15.67 -16.31
N VAL A 88 -18.62 14.60 -17.09
CA VAL A 88 -19.11 14.41 -18.46
C VAL A 88 -18.62 15.52 -19.40
N ASP A 89 -17.33 15.90 -19.28
CA ASP A 89 -16.73 16.89 -20.19
C ASP A 89 -15.92 16.25 -21.33
N GLY A 90 -15.81 14.92 -21.33
CA GLY A 90 -15.11 14.12 -22.34
C GLY A 90 -13.65 13.85 -22.03
N TYR A 91 -13.18 14.18 -20.82
CA TYR A 91 -11.82 13.93 -20.34
C TYR A 91 -11.86 13.14 -19.04
N SER A 92 -10.89 12.24 -18.84
CA SER A 92 -10.76 11.58 -17.56
C SER A 92 -10.32 12.54 -16.46
N ASP A 93 -11.01 12.48 -15.34
CA ASP A 93 -10.67 13.19 -14.12
C ASP A 93 -9.57 12.42 -13.35
N LEU A 94 -8.86 13.12 -12.47
CA LEU A 94 -7.83 12.54 -11.63
C LEU A 94 -8.31 12.46 -10.18
N LEU A 95 -8.26 11.28 -9.61
CA LEU A 95 -8.58 11.06 -8.21
C LEU A 95 -7.28 10.92 -7.41
N ALA A 96 -7.19 11.64 -6.30
CA ALA A 96 -6.03 11.61 -5.42
C ALA A 96 -6.41 11.42 -3.96
N ARG A 97 -5.63 10.64 -3.23
CA ARG A 97 -5.72 10.52 -1.78
C ARG A 97 -4.59 11.29 -1.12
N GLU A 98 -4.94 12.21 -0.25
CA GLU A 98 -4.01 13.05 0.49
C GLU A 98 -3.53 12.37 1.78
N LEU A 99 -2.50 12.95 2.44
CA LEU A 99 -1.95 12.44 3.71
C LEU A 99 -2.98 12.39 4.85
N ASN A 100 -4.07 13.14 4.77
CA ASN A 100 -5.19 13.12 5.71
C ASN A 100 -6.19 11.99 5.45
N ASP A 101 -5.87 11.05 4.55
CA ASP A 101 -6.72 9.95 4.07
C ASP A 101 -7.98 10.36 3.29
N LYS A 102 -8.16 11.63 3.01
CA LYS A 102 -9.27 12.09 2.20
C LYS A 102 -8.96 11.99 0.71
N LEU A 103 -10.01 11.71 -0.04
CA LEU A 103 -9.95 11.72 -1.50
C LEU A 103 -10.33 13.10 -2.01
N TYR A 104 -9.68 13.52 -3.07
CA TYR A 104 -9.94 14.75 -3.79
C TYR A 104 -10.01 14.48 -5.29
N LEU A 105 -11.00 15.11 -5.92
CA LEU A 105 -11.21 15.02 -7.36
C LEU A 105 -10.56 16.23 -8.05
N GLU A 106 -9.78 15.99 -9.07
CA GLU A 106 -9.28 16.99 -10.01
C GLU A 106 -10.02 16.82 -11.33
N ASP A 107 -11.02 17.67 -11.55
CA ASP A 107 -11.91 17.62 -12.71
C ASP A 107 -11.57 18.67 -13.79
N GLY A 108 -10.46 19.39 -13.62
CA GLY A 108 -10.01 20.43 -14.55
C GLY A 108 -10.90 21.69 -14.57
N THR A 109 -12.02 21.72 -13.87
CA THR A 109 -13.00 22.82 -13.90
C THR A 109 -13.04 23.61 -12.61
N SER A 110 -12.77 22.96 -11.48
CA SER A 110 -12.84 23.55 -10.15
C SER A 110 -11.57 24.33 -9.80
N ALA A 111 -11.72 25.52 -9.21
CA ALA A 111 -10.58 26.31 -8.72
C ALA A 111 -9.89 25.68 -7.50
N GLN A 112 -10.56 24.77 -6.82
CA GLN A 112 -10.07 23.96 -5.71
C GLN A 112 -10.62 22.55 -5.90
N ASN A 113 -9.77 21.56 -5.69
CA ASN A 113 -10.16 20.17 -5.80
C ASN A 113 -11.20 19.83 -4.72
N PRO A 114 -12.45 19.48 -5.07
CA PRO A 114 -13.45 19.13 -4.09
C PRO A 114 -13.10 17.83 -3.39
N GLU A 115 -13.47 17.72 -2.11
CA GLU A 115 -13.40 16.47 -1.37
C GLU A 115 -14.35 15.45 -2.02
N PHE A 116 -13.84 14.26 -2.31
CA PHE A 116 -14.56 13.17 -2.93
C PHE A 116 -14.92 12.12 -1.89
N PHE A 117 -16.20 11.73 -1.85
CA PHE A 117 -16.65 10.75 -0.89
C PHE A 117 -16.24 9.32 -1.35
N GLY A 118 -15.27 8.75 -0.68
CA GLY A 118 -14.73 7.42 -0.99
C GLY A 118 -15.51 6.26 -0.37
N PRO A 119 -15.00 5.02 -0.57
CA PRO A 119 -15.54 3.84 0.08
C PRO A 119 -15.59 3.99 1.60
N GLN A 120 -16.64 3.45 2.23
CA GLN A 120 -16.84 3.54 3.68
C GLN A 120 -15.97 2.58 4.47
N ASN A 121 -15.55 1.49 3.85
CA ASN A 121 -14.66 0.50 4.46
C ASN A 121 -13.19 0.83 4.16
N ALA A 122 -12.29 0.27 4.96
CA ALA A 122 -10.87 0.37 4.67
C ALA A 122 -10.54 -0.25 3.31
N TYR A 123 -9.77 0.46 2.51
CA TYR A 123 -9.30 -0.01 1.22
C TYR A 123 -7.81 0.27 1.06
N LYS A 124 -7.12 -0.60 0.34
CA LYS A 124 -5.71 -0.45 -0.01
C LYS A 124 -5.50 0.17 -1.38
N ASP A 125 -6.45 -0.01 -2.30
CA ASP A 125 -6.40 0.59 -3.64
C ASP A 125 -7.79 0.92 -4.18
N LEU A 126 -7.81 1.84 -5.15
CA LEU A 126 -8.97 2.15 -5.99
C LEU A 126 -8.58 1.91 -7.45
N ILE A 127 -9.39 1.14 -8.13
CA ILE A 127 -9.22 0.84 -9.56
C ILE A 127 -10.38 1.54 -10.30
N LEU A 128 -10.06 2.26 -11.36
CA LEU A 128 -11.00 3.02 -12.15
C LEU A 128 -11.14 2.37 -13.53
N PRO A 129 -12.02 1.37 -13.67
CA PRO A 129 -12.12 0.57 -14.87
C PRO A 129 -12.84 1.28 -16.03
N GLY A 130 -13.57 2.35 -15.74
CA GLY A 130 -14.49 2.96 -16.69
C GLY A 130 -15.88 2.33 -16.64
N ASP A 131 -16.64 2.47 -17.70
CA ASP A 131 -17.97 1.87 -17.83
C ASP A 131 -17.85 0.35 -18.01
N LEU A 132 -18.34 -0.39 -17.02
CA LEU A 132 -18.40 -1.86 -17.00
C LEU A 132 -19.79 -2.39 -17.35
N GLY A 133 -20.82 -1.54 -17.30
CA GLY A 133 -22.21 -1.95 -17.43
C GLY A 133 -22.92 -1.42 -18.67
N GLY A 134 -22.27 -0.63 -19.51
CA GLY A 134 -22.88 0.03 -20.67
C GLY A 134 -23.75 1.25 -20.28
N GLY A 135 -23.51 1.82 -19.08
CA GLY A 135 -24.15 3.02 -18.57
C GLY A 135 -23.56 4.31 -19.13
N SER A 136 -23.88 5.45 -18.47
CA SER A 136 -23.28 6.75 -18.79
C SER A 136 -22.30 7.23 -17.72
N ALA A 137 -22.35 6.65 -16.54
CA ALA A 137 -21.45 6.98 -15.43
C ALA A 137 -20.33 5.91 -15.35
N PRO A 138 -19.11 6.30 -14.98
CA PRO A 138 -18.07 5.33 -14.74
C PRO A 138 -18.32 4.55 -13.45
N GLU A 139 -17.83 3.34 -13.40
CA GLU A 139 -17.71 2.56 -12.18
C GLU A 139 -16.33 2.73 -11.55
N ALA A 140 -16.26 2.39 -10.27
CA ALA A 140 -15.02 2.25 -9.55
C ALA A 140 -15.00 0.93 -8.76
N LEU A 141 -13.81 0.46 -8.46
CA LEU A 141 -13.59 -0.72 -7.64
C LEU A 141 -12.70 -0.34 -6.46
N ASP A 142 -13.09 -0.70 -5.25
CA ASP A 142 -12.18 -0.67 -4.10
C ASP A 142 -11.64 -2.06 -3.81
N LEU A 143 -10.36 -2.13 -3.46
CA LEU A 143 -9.71 -3.34 -3.00
C LEU A 143 -9.43 -3.21 -1.50
N SER A 144 -10.12 -3.99 -0.71
CA SER A 144 -9.94 -4.00 0.75
C SER A 144 -8.62 -4.67 1.17
N PRO A 145 -8.13 -4.43 2.40
CA PRO A 145 -6.93 -5.08 2.92
C PRO A 145 -6.97 -6.61 2.88
N ASN A 146 -8.12 -7.20 3.17
CA ASN A 146 -8.33 -8.66 3.17
C ASN A 146 -8.69 -9.24 1.80
N GLY A 147 -8.47 -8.48 0.72
CA GLY A 147 -8.62 -8.99 -0.65
C GLY A 147 -10.06 -9.13 -1.16
N VAL A 148 -10.98 -8.33 -0.65
CA VAL A 148 -12.31 -8.19 -1.24
C VAL A 148 -12.27 -7.03 -2.23
N LEU A 149 -12.61 -7.31 -3.49
CA LEU A 149 -12.81 -6.31 -4.53
C LEU A 149 -14.31 -5.98 -4.59
N THR A 150 -14.66 -4.70 -4.39
CA THR A 150 -16.05 -4.23 -4.35
C THR A 150 -16.31 -3.24 -5.48
N LEU A 151 -17.39 -3.46 -6.22
CA LEU A 151 -17.84 -2.57 -7.28
C LEU A 151 -18.70 -1.44 -6.72
N HIS A 152 -18.41 -0.21 -7.12
CA HIS A 152 -19.22 0.98 -6.93
C HIS A 152 -19.84 1.37 -8.28
N PRO A 153 -21.11 1.06 -8.48
CA PRO A 153 -21.82 1.46 -9.67
C PRO A 153 -22.17 2.91 -9.67
N ASP A 154 -22.44 3.76 -10.17
CA ASP A 154 -22.96 5.14 -10.03
C ASP A 154 -21.96 6.09 -9.36
N VAL A 155 -20.73 6.12 -9.84
CA VAL A 155 -19.76 7.12 -9.40
C VAL A 155 -20.12 8.49 -9.98
N SER A 156 -20.15 9.50 -9.11
CA SER A 156 -20.46 10.88 -9.47
C SER A 156 -19.33 11.82 -9.12
N ALA A 157 -19.40 13.08 -9.55
CA ALA A 157 -18.39 14.10 -9.20
C ALA A 157 -18.23 14.34 -7.69
N THR A 158 -19.15 13.85 -6.86
CA THR A 158 -19.10 14.03 -5.41
C THR A 158 -18.71 12.75 -4.65
N GLY A 159 -18.72 11.59 -5.29
CA GLY A 159 -18.27 10.37 -4.64
C GLY A 159 -18.91 9.06 -5.10
N MET A 160 -18.54 8.02 -4.35
CA MET A 160 -18.99 6.62 -4.47
C MET A 160 -19.95 6.31 -3.32
N TYR A 161 -21.25 6.36 -3.55
CA TYR A 161 -22.25 6.25 -2.47
C TYR A 161 -22.90 4.88 -2.37
N SER A 162 -22.79 4.06 -3.39
CA SER A 162 -23.38 2.72 -3.45
C SER A 162 -22.30 1.66 -3.63
N SER A 163 -22.62 0.43 -3.24
CA SER A 163 -21.81 -0.75 -3.53
C SER A 163 -22.68 -1.82 -4.17
N GLY A 164 -22.14 -2.50 -5.14
CA GLY A 164 -22.79 -3.57 -5.88
C GLY A 164 -22.11 -4.92 -5.67
N TRP A 165 -21.66 -5.53 -6.76
CA TRP A 165 -20.94 -6.80 -6.73
C TRP A 165 -19.69 -6.73 -5.84
N SER A 166 -19.36 -7.87 -5.21
CA SER A 166 -18.09 -8.05 -4.54
C SER A 166 -17.53 -9.46 -4.75
N GLY A 167 -16.21 -9.56 -4.87
CA GLY A 167 -15.49 -10.81 -5.03
C GLY A 167 -14.31 -10.89 -4.07
N SER A 168 -14.09 -12.06 -3.44
CA SER A 168 -12.97 -12.30 -2.53
C SER A 168 -11.80 -13.00 -3.21
N GLY A 169 -10.64 -13.06 -2.53
CA GLY A 169 -9.45 -13.76 -2.99
C GLY A 169 -8.48 -12.89 -3.80
N TRP A 170 -8.70 -11.58 -3.86
CA TRP A 170 -7.81 -10.66 -4.58
C TRP A 170 -6.54 -10.30 -3.80
N ASN A 171 -6.40 -10.74 -2.55
CA ASN A 171 -5.16 -10.66 -1.78
C ASN A 171 -3.99 -11.43 -2.41
N MET A 172 -4.28 -12.45 -3.22
CA MET A 172 -3.26 -13.16 -3.99
C MET A 172 -2.51 -12.28 -5.02
N PHE A 173 -3.01 -11.06 -5.29
CA PHE A 173 -2.42 -10.14 -6.26
C PHE A 173 -1.83 -8.92 -5.56
N ASN A 174 -0.62 -8.56 -5.96
CA ASN A 174 0.05 -7.35 -5.50
C ASN A 174 -0.17 -6.15 -6.43
N LYS A 175 -0.69 -6.36 -7.64
CA LYS A 175 -1.08 -5.32 -8.60
C LYS A 175 -2.40 -5.71 -9.25
N VAL A 176 -3.36 -4.76 -9.26
CA VAL A 176 -4.61 -4.88 -10.00
C VAL A 176 -4.79 -3.59 -10.80
N VAL A 177 -4.87 -3.68 -12.11
CA VAL A 177 -4.94 -2.52 -13.01
C VAL A 177 -6.06 -2.68 -14.03
N SER A 178 -6.77 -1.60 -14.29
CA SER A 178 -7.67 -1.52 -15.44
C SER A 178 -6.85 -1.30 -16.71
N VAL A 179 -7.13 -2.05 -17.74
CA VAL A 179 -6.39 -2.02 -19.02
C VAL A 179 -7.26 -1.61 -20.21
N ALA A 180 -8.45 -1.07 -19.95
CA ALA A 180 -9.51 -0.88 -20.96
C ALA A 180 -9.84 -2.20 -21.67
N ASP A 181 -10.42 -2.17 -22.86
CA ASP A 181 -10.73 -3.38 -23.64
C ASP A 181 -9.49 -3.89 -24.36
N VAL A 182 -8.80 -4.87 -23.77
CA VAL A 182 -7.63 -5.53 -24.36
C VAL A 182 -8.02 -6.80 -25.11
N THR A 183 -9.26 -7.27 -24.92
CA THR A 183 -9.81 -8.48 -25.55
C THR A 183 -10.54 -8.21 -26.85
N GLY A 184 -10.95 -6.97 -27.10
CA GLY A 184 -11.68 -6.56 -28.30
C GLY A 184 -13.16 -6.95 -28.28
N ASP A 185 -13.74 -7.20 -27.10
CA ASP A 185 -15.13 -7.59 -26.93
C ASP A 185 -16.07 -6.40 -26.59
N GLY A 186 -15.50 -5.21 -26.47
CA GLY A 186 -16.22 -3.97 -26.16
C GLY A 186 -16.41 -3.71 -24.68
N HIS A 187 -15.82 -4.50 -23.79
CA HIS A 187 -15.88 -4.34 -22.33
C HIS A 187 -14.50 -4.11 -21.74
N ASN A 188 -14.44 -3.24 -20.74
CA ASN A 188 -13.17 -2.95 -20.06
C ASN A 188 -12.71 -4.11 -19.18
N ASP A 189 -11.44 -4.43 -19.25
CA ASP A 189 -10.78 -5.56 -18.62
C ASP A 189 -9.92 -5.15 -17.42
N LEU A 190 -9.62 -6.13 -16.55
CA LEU A 190 -8.59 -5.98 -15.53
C LEU A 190 -7.42 -6.92 -15.78
N MET A 191 -6.24 -6.47 -15.46
CA MET A 191 -5.08 -7.33 -15.28
C MET A 191 -4.63 -7.34 -13.82
N ALA A 192 -4.27 -8.52 -13.31
CA ALA A 192 -3.83 -8.71 -11.94
C ALA A 192 -2.54 -9.53 -11.89
N ARG A 193 -1.55 -9.05 -11.12
CA ARG A 193 -0.25 -9.70 -11.00
C ARG A 193 -0.07 -10.30 -9.62
N THR A 194 0.37 -11.54 -9.54
CA THR A 194 0.82 -12.16 -8.28
C THR A 194 2.21 -11.68 -7.87
N PRO A 195 2.60 -11.76 -6.58
CA PRO A 195 3.97 -11.47 -6.13
C PRO A 195 5.04 -12.26 -6.89
N GLY A 196 4.72 -13.48 -7.33
CA GLY A 196 5.61 -14.32 -8.14
C GLY A 196 5.78 -13.88 -9.59
N GLY A 197 4.99 -12.89 -10.05
CA GLY A 197 5.07 -12.34 -11.40
C GLY A 197 4.16 -13.01 -12.42
N ASP A 198 3.23 -13.86 -12.00
CA ASP A 198 2.19 -14.37 -12.89
C ASP A 198 1.16 -13.27 -13.15
N LEU A 199 0.85 -13.03 -14.43
CA LEU A 199 -0.15 -12.06 -14.86
C LEU A 199 -1.44 -12.77 -15.26
N TYR A 200 -2.56 -12.30 -14.73
CA TYR A 200 -3.90 -12.80 -15.01
C TYR A 200 -4.73 -11.72 -15.70
N LEU A 201 -5.54 -12.15 -16.64
CA LEU A 201 -6.59 -11.35 -17.29
C LEU A 201 -7.94 -11.72 -16.69
N TYR A 202 -8.73 -10.73 -16.35
CA TYR A 202 -10.13 -10.80 -15.98
C TYR A 202 -10.93 -10.00 -17.00
N ALA A 203 -11.48 -10.69 -18.00
CA ALA A 203 -12.24 -10.06 -19.07
C ALA A 203 -13.55 -9.47 -18.54
N GLY A 204 -13.89 -8.28 -18.96
CA GLY A 204 -15.17 -7.64 -18.68
C GLY A 204 -16.34 -8.41 -19.28
N THR A 205 -17.51 -8.30 -18.68
CA THR A 205 -18.71 -9.04 -19.16
C THR A 205 -19.85 -8.14 -19.59
N GLY A 206 -19.76 -6.83 -19.34
CA GLY A 206 -20.87 -5.89 -19.54
C GLY A 206 -22.00 -6.05 -18.51
N ASN A 207 -21.82 -6.84 -17.44
CA ASN A 207 -22.85 -7.13 -16.46
C ASN A 207 -22.38 -6.80 -15.04
N LEU A 208 -22.89 -5.74 -14.43
CA LEU A 208 -22.49 -5.28 -13.10
C LEU A 208 -22.74 -6.31 -11.98
N SER A 209 -23.63 -7.30 -12.20
CA SER A 209 -23.82 -8.38 -11.22
C SER A 209 -22.76 -9.48 -11.27
N ALA A 210 -21.96 -9.52 -12.34
CA ALA A 210 -20.83 -10.40 -12.52
C ALA A 210 -19.81 -9.73 -13.47
N PRO A 211 -19.14 -8.64 -13.01
CA PRO A 211 -18.45 -7.70 -13.91
C PRO A 211 -17.29 -8.32 -14.67
N PHE A 212 -16.73 -9.41 -14.16
CA PHE A 212 -15.56 -10.05 -14.76
C PHE A 212 -15.75 -11.56 -14.92
N ALA A 213 -15.24 -12.08 -16.02
CA ALA A 213 -15.06 -13.51 -16.22
C ALA A 213 -13.99 -14.08 -15.28
N ALA A 214 -13.92 -15.40 -15.18
CA ALA A 214 -12.90 -16.06 -14.35
C ALA A 214 -11.48 -15.69 -14.83
N GLY A 215 -10.59 -15.41 -13.88
CA GLY A 215 -9.21 -15.02 -14.15
C GLY A 215 -8.44 -16.07 -14.94
N LYS A 216 -7.79 -15.65 -16.01
CA LYS A 216 -6.97 -16.48 -16.89
C LYS A 216 -5.52 -16.03 -16.84
N LYS A 217 -4.59 -16.95 -16.52
CA LYS A 217 -3.16 -16.66 -16.60
C LYS A 217 -2.75 -16.40 -18.04
N VAL A 218 -2.17 -15.23 -18.30
CA VAL A 218 -1.78 -14.75 -19.63
C VAL A 218 -0.31 -14.38 -19.73
N GLY A 219 0.41 -14.38 -18.60
CA GLY A 219 1.83 -14.05 -18.60
C GLY A 219 2.55 -14.57 -17.36
N SER A 220 3.87 -14.46 -17.38
CA SER A 220 4.77 -14.76 -16.24
C SER A 220 5.94 -13.82 -16.25
N SER A 221 6.67 -13.74 -15.12
CA SER A 221 7.84 -12.88 -14.93
C SER A 221 7.53 -11.37 -14.99
N TRP A 222 6.29 -10.96 -14.71
CA TRP A 222 5.92 -9.54 -14.63
C TRP A 222 6.39 -8.85 -13.36
N ASN A 223 6.98 -9.59 -12.43
CA ASN A 223 7.64 -9.05 -11.24
C ASN A 223 8.92 -8.27 -11.53
N ILE A 224 9.40 -8.25 -12.78
CA ILE A 224 10.44 -7.33 -13.23
C ILE A 224 9.99 -5.86 -13.25
N PHE A 225 8.68 -5.61 -13.25
CA PHE A 225 8.10 -4.26 -13.26
C PHE A 225 7.67 -3.85 -11.85
N ASP A 226 8.13 -2.71 -11.39
CA ASP A 226 7.67 -2.09 -10.15
C ASP A 226 6.36 -1.32 -10.33
N GLN A 227 6.10 -0.81 -11.54
CA GLN A 227 4.80 -0.23 -11.91
C GLN A 227 4.26 -0.87 -13.19
N ILE A 228 2.95 -1.17 -13.17
CA ILE A 228 2.18 -1.62 -14.32
C ILE A 228 1.03 -0.61 -14.49
N VAL A 229 0.89 -0.06 -15.69
CA VAL A 229 -0.08 0.99 -15.98
C VAL A 229 -0.92 0.56 -17.18
N GLY A 230 -2.22 0.36 -16.98
CA GLY A 230 -3.15 0.19 -18.07
C GLY A 230 -3.44 1.55 -18.70
N ALA A 231 -3.01 1.75 -19.93
CA ALA A 231 -2.87 3.07 -20.55
C ALA A 231 -4.00 3.45 -21.52
N ASN A 232 -5.07 2.64 -21.56
CA ASN A 232 -6.11 2.77 -22.58
C ASN A 232 -5.52 2.56 -23.99
N ASP A 233 -6.19 3.01 -25.04
CA ASP A 233 -5.66 2.93 -26.40
C ASP A 233 -4.59 4.01 -26.64
N VAL A 234 -3.33 3.59 -26.62
CA VAL A 234 -2.16 4.45 -26.83
C VAL A 234 -1.82 4.57 -28.30
N ASN A 235 -2.04 3.50 -29.06
CA ASN A 235 -1.57 3.40 -30.44
C ASN A 235 -2.64 3.74 -31.48
N GLY A 236 -3.92 3.90 -31.07
CA GLY A 236 -5.05 4.25 -31.92
C GLY A 236 -5.64 3.07 -32.66
N ASP A 237 -5.44 1.82 -32.17
CA ASP A 237 -6.00 0.60 -32.80
C ASP A 237 -7.34 0.17 -32.19
N GLY A 238 -7.84 0.89 -31.19
CA GLY A 238 -9.12 0.64 -30.53
C GLY A 238 -9.03 -0.37 -29.39
N LEU A 239 -7.83 -0.83 -29.03
CA LEU A 239 -7.60 -1.80 -27.97
C LEU A 239 -6.85 -1.16 -26.79
N GLY A 240 -7.09 -1.69 -25.62
CA GLY A 240 -6.35 -1.25 -24.42
C GLY A 240 -4.88 -1.69 -24.46
N ASP A 241 -3.99 -0.82 -24.03
CA ASP A 241 -2.55 -1.01 -24.00
C ASP A 241 -1.99 -0.94 -22.57
N VAL A 242 -0.78 -1.44 -22.38
CA VAL A 242 -0.15 -1.51 -21.05
C VAL A 242 1.28 -0.99 -21.10
N TYR A 243 1.66 -0.20 -20.08
CA TYR A 243 3.07 0.07 -19.81
C TYR A 243 3.56 -0.69 -18.58
N GLY A 244 4.82 -1.14 -18.63
CA GLY A 244 5.54 -1.70 -17.49
C GLY A 244 6.82 -0.90 -17.26
N ARG A 245 7.03 -0.39 -16.04
CA ARG A 245 8.28 0.24 -15.63
C ARG A 245 9.10 -0.71 -14.78
N THR A 246 10.38 -0.83 -15.10
CA THR A 246 11.32 -1.55 -14.26
C THR A 246 11.90 -0.64 -13.15
N PRO A 247 12.40 -1.19 -12.03
CA PRO A 247 12.98 -0.39 -10.95
C PRO A 247 14.13 0.54 -11.36
N ASN A 248 14.87 0.21 -12.43
CA ASN A 248 15.94 1.05 -12.98
C ASN A 248 15.45 2.10 -13.98
N GLY A 249 14.14 2.28 -14.13
CA GLY A 249 13.53 3.32 -14.93
C GLY A 249 13.36 3.02 -16.41
N ASP A 250 13.54 1.77 -16.83
CA ASP A 250 13.20 1.38 -18.19
C ASP A 250 11.69 1.25 -18.35
N LEU A 251 11.11 1.87 -19.37
CA LEU A 251 9.70 1.83 -19.70
C LEU A 251 9.46 0.95 -20.91
N TYR A 252 8.57 -0.03 -20.77
CA TYR A 252 8.17 -0.95 -21.83
C TYR A 252 6.70 -0.74 -22.17
N PHE A 253 6.39 -0.79 -23.47
CA PHE A 253 5.06 -0.71 -24.04
C PHE A 253 4.61 -2.08 -24.54
N TYR A 254 3.38 -2.45 -24.23
CA TYR A 254 2.71 -3.68 -24.63
C TYR A 254 1.39 -3.34 -25.30
N ALA A 255 1.32 -3.46 -26.62
CA ALA A 255 0.07 -3.21 -27.33
C ALA A 255 -0.94 -4.36 -27.15
N GLY A 256 -2.20 -4.01 -27.06
CA GLY A 256 -3.31 -4.96 -27.05
C GLY A 256 -3.39 -5.78 -28.34
N THR A 257 -4.06 -6.92 -28.29
CA THR A 257 -4.20 -7.81 -29.45
C THR A 257 -5.64 -8.06 -29.86
N GLY A 258 -6.62 -7.70 -29.03
CA GLY A 258 -8.02 -8.10 -29.20
C GLY A 258 -8.26 -9.59 -28.98
N ASN A 259 -7.35 -10.31 -28.30
CA ASN A 259 -7.46 -11.75 -28.12
C ASN A 259 -7.24 -12.13 -26.66
N ALA A 260 -8.28 -12.54 -25.96
CA ALA A 260 -8.22 -12.95 -24.56
C ALA A 260 -7.24 -14.11 -24.26
N ALA A 261 -6.79 -14.88 -25.27
CA ALA A 261 -5.81 -15.94 -25.06
C ALA A 261 -4.38 -15.41 -24.96
N ASN A 262 -4.07 -14.35 -25.70
CA ASN A 262 -2.78 -13.68 -25.73
C ASN A 262 -3.03 -12.17 -25.82
N PRO A 263 -3.48 -11.52 -24.72
CA PRO A 263 -4.05 -10.18 -24.79
C PRO A 263 -3.04 -9.08 -25.12
N LEU A 264 -1.75 -9.34 -24.94
CA LEU A 264 -0.69 -8.37 -25.16
C LEU A 264 0.33 -8.86 -26.19
N LYS A 265 0.79 -7.97 -27.07
CA LYS A 265 1.96 -8.18 -27.92
C LYS A 265 3.24 -8.22 -27.08
N ALA A 266 4.35 -8.64 -27.67
CA ALA A 266 5.66 -8.60 -27.02
C ALA A 266 6.03 -7.16 -26.62
N GLY A 267 6.57 -6.99 -25.42
CA GLY A 267 6.96 -5.68 -24.89
C GLY A 267 8.09 -5.03 -25.69
N VAL A 268 7.94 -3.76 -25.97
CA VAL A 268 8.94 -2.93 -26.64
C VAL A 268 9.45 -1.88 -25.67
N LYS A 269 10.77 -1.77 -25.46
CA LYS A 269 11.34 -0.70 -24.64
C LYS A 269 11.17 0.64 -25.36
N VAL A 270 10.45 1.56 -24.75
CA VAL A 270 10.08 2.85 -25.32
C VAL A 270 10.68 4.05 -24.58
N GLY A 271 11.25 3.82 -23.38
CA GLY A 271 11.83 4.89 -22.57
C GLY A 271 12.85 4.41 -21.54
N TYR A 272 13.54 5.37 -20.93
CA TYR A 272 14.45 5.18 -19.80
C TYR A 272 14.41 6.40 -18.89
N GLY A 273 14.93 6.27 -17.64
CA GLY A 273 14.92 7.36 -16.67
C GLY A 273 13.55 7.63 -16.03
N TRP A 274 12.63 6.67 -16.12
CA TRP A 274 11.30 6.77 -15.51
C TRP A 274 11.29 6.52 -13.99
N ASP A 275 12.42 6.11 -13.43
CA ASP A 275 12.68 6.06 -11.98
C ASP A 275 12.75 7.47 -11.34
N ALA A 276 12.77 8.54 -12.16
CA ALA A 276 12.56 9.91 -11.72
C ALA A 276 11.14 10.15 -11.17
N TYR A 277 10.18 9.27 -11.48
CA TYR A 277 8.81 9.35 -11.02
C TYR A 277 8.54 8.30 -9.94
N ASN A 278 8.06 8.74 -8.80
CA ASN A 278 7.60 7.85 -7.76
C ASN A 278 6.21 7.26 -8.07
N GLN A 279 5.43 7.89 -8.96
CA GLN A 279 4.14 7.34 -9.42
C GLN A 279 3.91 7.67 -10.90
N ILE A 280 3.36 6.71 -11.65
CA ILE A 280 2.93 6.87 -13.05
C ILE A 280 1.49 6.39 -13.13
N VAL A 281 0.60 7.20 -13.68
CA VAL A 281 -0.80 6.87 -13.91
C VAL A 281 -1.21 7.22 -15.33
N ALA A 282 -2.16 6.49 -15.89
CA ALA A 282 -2.82 6.84 -17.12
C ALA A 282 -3.96 7.83 -16.85
N VAL A 283 -4.10 8.79 -17.73
CA VAL A 283 -5.13 9.84 -17.67
C VAL A 283 -6.00 9.87 -18.92
N ASP A 284 -5.99 8.79 -19.67
CA ASP A 284 -6.65 8.65 -20.96
C ASP A 284 -6.29 9.80 -21.92
N ASP A 285 -7.11 10.15 -22.89
CA ASP A 285 -6.79 11.23 -23.83
C ASP A 285 -6.96 12.62 -23.20
N GLN A 286 -5.86 13.20 -22.75
CA GLN A 286 -5.80 14.58 -22.27
C GLN A 286 -5.35 15.56 -23.36
N SER A 287 -4.77 15.06 -24.43
CA SER A 287 -4.25 15.88 -25.53
C SER A 287 -5.29 16.19 -26.61
N GLY A 288 -6.35 15.40 -26.71
CA GLY A 288 -7.41 15.49 -27.71
C GLY A 288 -7.03 14.87 -29.05
N ASP A 289 -6.11 13.90 -29.03
CA ASP A 289 -5.65 13.21 -30.22
C ASP A 289 -6.16 11.75 -30.29
N ASP A 290 -7.14 11.42 -29.43
CA ASP A 290 -7.82 10.14 -29.30
C ASP A 290 -6.95 8.99 -28.78
N ARG A 291 -5.81 9.30 -28.16
CA ARG A 291 -4.88 8.32 -27.57
C ARG A 291 -4.70 8.52 -26.08
N GLY A 292 -4.48 7.42 -25.35
CA GLY A 292 -4.23 7.46 -23.93
C GLY A 292 -2.89 8.10 -23.58
N ASP A 293 -2.87 9.03 -22.64
CA ASP A 293 -1.73 9.79 -22.16
C ASP A 293 -1.29 9.34 -20.75
N LEU A 294 -0.05 9.65 -20.35
CA LEU A 294 0.50 9.32 -19.04
C LEU A 294 0.83 10.58 -18.22
N VAL A 295 0.62 10.48 -16.93
CA VAL A 295 1.13 11.45 -15.95
C VAL A 295 2.15 10.77 -15.03
N GLY A 296 3.32 11.40 -14.89
CA GLY A 296 4.33 11.05 -13.89
C GLY A 296 4.35 12.08 -12.77
N ARG A 297 4.32 11.63 -11.51
CA ARG A 297 4.57 12.46 -10.33
C ARG A 297 6.01 12.26 -9.87
N ASP A 298 6.80 13.32 -9.81
CA ASP A 298 8.13 13.26 -9.25
C ASP A 298 8.14 13.44 -7.73
N LEU A 299 9.30 13.23 -7.10
CA LEU A 299 9.48 13.31 -5.65
C LEU A 299 9.17 14.71 -5.09
N SER A 300 9.30 15.76 -5.88
CA SER A 300 8.95 17.14 -5.48
C SER A 300 7.44 17.41 -5.47
N GLY A 301 6.64 16.47 -5.99
CA GLY A 301 5.19 16.62 -6.17
C GLY A 301 4.84 17.42 -7.42
N THR A 302 5.72 17.47 -8.40
CA THR A 302 5.41 18.01 -9.72
C THR A 302 4.80 16.91 -10.58
N LEU A 303 3.68 17.23 -11.23
CA LEU A 303 3.06 16.38 -12.23
C LEU A 303 3.58 16.74 -13.62
N TRP A 304 3.92 15.73 -14.38
CA TRP A 304 4.40 15.81 -15.73
C TRP A 304 3.52 14.99 -16.65
N ILE A 305 2.93 15.62 -17.67
CA ILE A 305 2.15 14.92 -18.70
C ILE A 305 3.01 14.55 -19.89
N TYR A 306 2.75 13.38 -20.43
CA TYR A 306 3.36 12.82 -21.63
C TYR A 306 2.26 12.40 -22.60
N ASN A 307 2.19 13.08 -23.74
CA ASN A 307 1.30 12.67 -24.81
C ASN A 307 1.90 11.46 -25.53
N SER A 308 1.07 10.48 -25.82
CA SER A 308 1.50 9.26 -26.50
C SER A 308 1.71 9.44 -28.01
N LEU A 309 2.42 8.49 -28.59
CA LEU A 309 2.64 8.35 -30.03
C LEU A 309 2.12 6.97 -30.48
N PRO A 310 1.74 6.82 -31.76
CA PRO A 310 1.13 5.56 -32.26
C PRO A 310 2.01 4.31 -32.09
N ASP A 311 3.29 4.46 -31.85
CA ASP A 311 4.22 3.36 -31.62
C ASP A 311 4.50 3.07 -30.13
N GLY A 312 3.71 3.66 -29.23
CA GLY A 312 3.86 3.53 -27.78
C GLY A 312 4.96 4.38 -27.19
N ARG A 313 5.73 5.12 -27.99
CA ARG A 313 6.65 6.13 -27.45
C ARG A 313 5.88 7.36 -26.97
N LEU A 314 6.53 8.16 -26.17
CA LEU A 314 5.95 9.33 -25.56
C LEU A 314 6.65 10.61 -26.03
N GLN A 315 5.89 11.67 -26.19
CA GLN A 315 6.43 12.99 -26.53
C GLN A 315 7.22 13.57 -25.36
N ALA A 316 7.92 14.68 -25.59
CA ALA A 316 8.58 15.41 -24.50
C ALA A 316 7.56 15.84 -23.45
N ARG A 317 7.91 15.63 -22.17
CA ARG A 317 7.04 15.97 -21.05
C ARG A 317 6.71 17.46 -20.99
N LYS A 318 5.52 17.75 -20.51
CA LYS A 318 5.08 19.10 -20.14
C LYS A 318 4.71 19.11 -18.67
N GLN A 319 5.06 20.18 -17.96
CA GLN A 319 4.62 20.33 -16.57
C GLN A 319 3.10 20.56 -16.55
N LEU A 320 2.40 19.73 -15.79
CA LEU A 320 0.95 19.79 -15.64
C LEU A 320 0.55 20.55 -14.37
N GLY A 321 1.23 20.29 -13.26
CA GLY A 321 0.94 20.93 -11.99
C GLY A 321 2.06 20.76 -10.97
N THR A 322 1.92 21.42 -9.81
CA THR A 322 2.82 21.32 -8.66
C THR A 322 2.02 21.22 -7.38
N GLY A 323 2.65 20.82 -6.28
CA GLY A 323 1.98 20.73 -4.98
C GLY A 323 1.35 19.37 -4.68
N TRP A 324 1.61 18.36 -5.51
CA TRP A 324 1.09 16.99 -5.37
C TRP A 324 1.98 16.10 -4.48
N ARG A 325 2.81 16.71 -3.67
CA ARG A 325 3.64 16.03 -2.71
C ARG A 325 2.78 15.30 -1.69
N GLY A 326 3.04 14.00 -1.46
CA GLY A 326 2.27 13.17 -0.54
C GLY A 326 0.92 12.69 -1.06
N SER A 327 0.47 13.16 -2.23
CA SER A 327 -0.77 12.70 -2.84
C SER A 327 -0.56 11.35 -3.52
N GLN A 328 -1.37 10.35 -3.20
CA GLN A 328 -1.44 9.10 -3.95
C GLN A 328 -2.45 9.26 -5.09
N LEU A 329 -1.98 9.17 -6.32
CA LEU A 329 -2.85 9.24 -7.50
C LEU A 329 -3.49 7.89 -7.78
N PHE A 330 -4.74 7.89 -8.26
CA PHE A 330 -5.45 6.71 -8.70
C PHE A 330 -5.79 6.78 -10.20
N PRO A 331 -5.78 5.62 -10.87
CA PRO A 331 -5.46 4.28 -10.39
C PRO A 331 -3.96 4.11 -10.11
N SER A 332 -3.61 3.56 -8.96
CA SER A 332 -2.20 3.41 -8.57
C SER A 332 -1.58 2.07 -8.98
N GLY A 333 -2.41 1.13 -9.39
CA GLY A 333 -2.02 -0.25 -9.67
C GLY A 333 -1.51 -0.99 -8.44
N SER A 334 -1.98 -0.59 -7.31
CA SER A 334 -1.78 -0.98 -5.91
C SER A 334 -0.38 -1.42 -5.48
N ASN A 335 0.14 -0.70 -4.53
CA ASN A 335 0.99 -1.25 -3.48
C ASN A 335 0.25 -1.00 -2.18
N PRO A 336 -0.09 -2.03 -1.42
CA PRO A 336 -0.66 -1.82 -0.10
C PRO A 336 0.40 -1.18 0.78
N ALA A 337 0.32 0.13 0.96
CA ALA A 337 1.07 0.81 1.99
C ALA A 337 0.42 0.43 3.32
N TYR A 338 0.88 -0.64 3.95
CA TYR A 338 0.49 -0.95 5.30
C TYR A 338 1.25 -0.08 6.28
N GLY A 339 0.57 0.96 6.72
CA GLY A 339 0.49 1.40 8.05
C GLY A 339 1.74 1.85 8.75
N LYS A 340 2.77 2.35 8.06
CA LYS A 340 3.86 3.00 8.74
C LYS A 340 4.42 4.11 7.87
N GLN A 341 3.87 5.31 8.02
CA GLN A 341 4.45 6.52 7.44
C GLN A 341 4.93 7.46 8.56
N ASP A 342 5.09 6.91 9.77
CA ASP A 342 5.32 7.65 10.98
C ASP A 342 6.62 7.23 11.64
N LEU A 343 7.24 8.15 12.35
CA LEU A 343 8.44 7.92 13.15
C LEU A 343 8.25 8.50 14.54
N PHE A 344 8.63 7.76 15.56
CA PHE A 344 8.69 8.24 16.93
C PHE A 344 10.14 8.42 17.37
N GLY A 345 10.41 9.50 18.07
CA GLY A 345 11.70 9.75 18.72
C GLY A 345 11.52 9.89 20.22
N LEU A 346 12.22 9.08 21.02
CA LEU A 346 12.18 9.16 22.48
C LEU A 346 13.43 9.85 23.00
N ASP A 347 13.26 11.03 23.60
CA ASP A 347 14.36 11.84 24.11
C ASP A 347 14.86 11.40 25.51
N GLY A 348 15.94 12.02 25.97
CA GLY A 348 16.52 11.72 27.27
C GLY A 348 15.67 12.11 28.48
N ALA A 349 14.62 12.90 28.29
CA ALA A 349 13.66 13.29 29.33
C ALA A 349 12.44 12.36 29.37
N GLY A 350 12.37 11.38 28.46
CA GLY A 350 11.22 10.48 28.33
C GLY A 350 10.05 11.09 27.57
N THR A 351 10.30 12.12 26.75
CA THR A 351 9.29 12.70 25.85
C THR A 351 9.29 11.93 24.55
N LEU A 352 8.13 11.46 24.15
CA LEU A 352 7.92 10.85 22.84
C LEU A 352 7.49 11.92 21.84
N SER A 353 8.35 12.18 20.84
CA SER A 353 8.03 13.07 19.72
C SER A 353 7.58 12.25 18.52
N TYR A 354 6.63 12.80 17.80
CA TYR A 354 6.02 12.18 16.63
C TYR A 354 6.37 12.95 15.36
N TYR A 355 6.61 12.21 14.27
CA TYR A 355 6.88 12.73 12.94
C TYR A 355 6.09 11.91 11.94
N TYR A 356 5.49 12.55 10.95
CA TYR A 356 4.86 11.86 9.82
C TYR A 356 5.65 12.08 8.53
N GLY A 357 5.60 11.12 7.63
CA GLY A 357 6.17 11.22 6.29
C GLY A 357 5.39 12.21 5.43
N GLN A 358 6.09 13.02 4.64
CA GLN A 358 5.48 14.01 3.74
C GLN A 358 5.33 13.52 2.30
N GLY A 359 5.72 12.27 2.01
CA GLY A 359 5.67 11.69 0.67
C GLY A 359 6.67 12.27 -0.33
N ASP A 360 7.64 13.05 0.16
CA ASP A 360 8.73 13.66 -0.59
C ASP A 360 10.11 13.23 -0.09
N GLY A 361 10.12 12.19 0.72
CA GLY A 361 11.32 11.67 1.35
C GLY A 361 11.77 12.41 2.60
N TYR A 362 10.97 13.34 3.11
CA TYR A 362 11.24 14.07 4.34
C TYR A 362 10.16 13.81 5.38
N LEU A 363 10.51 14.10 6.62
CA LEU A 363 9.60 14.05 7.76
C LEU A 363 9.04 15.45 8.05
N SER A 364 7.89 15.52 8.70
CA SER A 364 7.32 16.74 9.25
C SER A 364 8.23 17.37 10.31
N ALA A 365 7.90 18.59 10.77
CA ALA A 365 8.41 19.09 12.02
C ALA A 365 8.01 18.17 13.18
N ALA A 366 8.79 18.18 14.26
CA ALA A 366 8.47 17.42 15.46
C ALA A 366 7.13 17.85 16.06
N HIS A 367 6.27 16.89 16.33
CA HIS A 367 5.07 17.08 17.13
C HIS A 367 5.35 16.51 18.52
N PRO A 368 5.54 17.35 19.56
CA PRO A 368 5.79 16.84 20.90
C PRO A 368 4.57 16.07 21.39
N GLY A 369 4.79 14.83 21.79
CA GLY A 369 3.81 14.03 22.51
C GLY A 369 3.78 14.36 24.01
N ASP A 370 3.22 13.44 24.80
CA ASP A 370 3.15 13.57 26.25
C ASP A 370 4.54 13.63 26.87
N LYS A 371 4.76 14.64 27.72
CA LYS A 371 6.04 14.84 28.40
C LYS A 371 6.23 13.83 29.53
N GLY A 372 7.34 13.10 29.49
CA GLY A 372 7.92 12.43 30.65
C GLY A 372 7.30 11.08 31.06
N GLY A 373 6.35 10.53 30.31
CA GLY A 373 5.70 9.26 30.68
C GLY A 373 6.42 7.99 30.19
N TRP A 374 7.29 8.10 29.21
CA TRP A 374 7.81 6.95 28.45
C TRP A 374 9.16 6.41 28.95
N ALA A 375 9.81 7.12 29.89
CA ALA A 375 11.11 6.69 30.44
C ALA A 375 11.04 5.36 31.21
N GLY A 376 9.84 4.95 31.62
CA GLY A 376 9.61 3.69 32.38
C GLY A 376 9.24 2.50 31.51
N ALA A 377 9.13 2.65 30.19
CA ALA A 377 8.87 1.54 29.29
C ALA A 377 10.09 0.61 29.21
N ASN A 378 9.89 -0.70 29.43
CA ASN A 378 10.97 -1.68 29.21
C ASN A 378 11.30 -1.81 27.73
N TYR A 379 10.29 -1.67 26.88
CA TYR A 379 10.42 -1.77 25.44
C TYR A 379 9.37 -0.88 24.77
N LEU A 380 9.81 -0.12 23.80
CA LEU A 380 8.95 0.69 22.94
C LEU A 380 9.22 0.32 21.49
N SER A 381 8.16 0.25 20.71
CA SER A 381 8.22 0.03 19.27
C SER A 381 7.08 0.78 18.60
N SER A 382 7.26 1.10 17.33
CA SER A 382 6.21 1.58 16.44
C SER A 382 5.93 0.46 15.43
N PRO A 383 5.00 -0.46 15.71
CA PRO A 383 4.58 -1.45 14.74
C PRO A 383 3.80 -0.79 13.61
N SER A 384 3.62 -1.50 12.52
CA SER A 384 2.57 -1.18 11.56
C SER A 384 1.21 -1.16 12.27
N SER A 385 0.17 -0.62 11.62
CA SER A 385 -1.16 -0.61 12.22
C SER A 385 -1.66 -2.03 12.45
N LEU A 386 -2.03 -2.35 13.68
CA LEU A 386 -2.75 -3.58 14.04
C LEU A 386 -4.26 -3.45 13.79
N ASN A 387 -4.72 -2.25 13.43
CA ASN A 387 -6.10 -1.99 13.03
C ASN A 387 -6.13 -1.75 11.52
N ASN A 388 -6.72 -2.67 10.77
CA ASN A 388 -6.77 -2.61 9.32
C ASN A 388 -7.57 -1.42 8.74
N ALA A 389 -8.35 -0.73 9.57
CA ALA A 389 -9.04 0.50 9.21
C ALA A 389 -8.17 1.76 9.33
N LYS A 390 -6.91 1.63 9.79
CA LYS A 390 -6.00 2.76 10.00
C LYS A 390 -4.74 2.60 9.16
N ARG A 391 -4.20 3.73 8.71
CA ARG A 391 -3.00 3.77 7.86
C ARG A 391 -1.73 4.21 8.60
N TRP A 392 -1.86 4.70 9.82
CA TRP A 392 -0.74 5.13 10.66
C TRP A 392 -0.33 4.06 11.66
N ALA A 393 0.93 4.13 12.05
CA ALA A 393 1.52 3.20 12.97
C ALA A 393 0.89 3.31 14.37
N ASP A 394 0.80 2.19 15.04
CA ASP A 394 0.48 2.12 16.46
C ASP A 394 1.72 2.40 17.32
N VAL A 395 1.52 2.73 18.58
CA VAL A 395 2.56 2.75 19.60
C VAL A 395 2.42 1.51 20.48
N LEU A 396 3.48 0.71 20.52
CA LEU A 396 3.55 -0.49 21.33
C LEU A 396 4.50 -0.28 22.50
N GLU A 397 4.03 -0.59 23.69
CA GLU A 397 4.80 -0.54 24.92
C GLU A 397 4.75 -1.89 25.63
N ILE A 398 5.90 -2.39 26.10
CA ILE A 398 5.95 -3.43 27.11
C ILE A 398 6.35 -2.76 28.42
N ALA A 399 5.42 -2.75 29.36
CA ALA A 399 5.62 -2.19 30.68
C ALA A 399 6.62 -3.01 31.51
N SER A 400 7.17 -2.41 32.56
CA SER A 400 8.17 -3.06 33.44
C SER A 400 7.66 -4.31 34.12
N TRP A 401 6.34 -4.48 34.23
CA TRP A 401 5.69 -5.66 34.80
C TRP A 401 5.27 -6.71 33.74
N GLY A 402 5.61 -6.48 32.47
CA GLY A 402 5.46 -7.45 31.38
C GLY A 402 4.12 -7.46 30.66
N ASN A 403 3.27 -6.45 30.86
CA ASN A 403 2.08 -6.28 30.03
C ASN A 403 2.42 -5.58 28.72
N LEU A 404 1.76 -5.99 27.65
CA LEU A 404 1.78 -5.34 26.34
C LEU A 404 0.65 -4.32 26.25
N TYR A 405 0.99 -3.11 25.87
CA TYR A 405 0.03 -2.05 25.55
C TYR A 405 0.16 -1.65 24.08
N VAL A 406 -0.96 -1.45 23.42
CA VAL A 406 -1.02 -0.89 22.06
C VAL A 406 -1.92 0.33 22.11
N ASN A 407 -1.36 1.50 21.77
CA ASN A 407 -2.03 2.80 21.90
C ASN A 407 -2.68 3.00 23.29
N GLY A 408 -2.05 2.47 24.34
CA GLY A 408 -2.53 2.52 25.72
C GLY A 408 -3.60 1.50 26.08
N ALA A 409 -4.08 0.65 25.16
CA ALA A 409 -4.94 -0.48 25.45
C ALA A 409 -4.11 -1.67 25.97
N ASP A 410 -4.48 -2.23 27.13
CA ASP A 410 -3.80 -3.39 27.73
C ASP A 410 -4.20 -4.68 26.99
N LEU A 411 -3.24 -5.33 26.34
CA LEU A 411 -3.39 -6.61 25.66
C LEU A 411 -2.98 -7.81 26.54
N GLY A 412 -2.70 -7.59 27.81
CA GLY A 412 -2.38 -8.64 28.78
C GLY A 412 -0.91 -8.83 29.06
N GLY A 413 -0.63 -9.73 30.02
CA GLY A 413 0.71 -10.00 30.54
C GLY A 413 1.47 -11.10 29.80
N GLY A 414 2.69 -11.39 30.29
CA GLY A 414 3.54 -12.46 29.74
C GLY A 414 4.54 -12.01 28.68
N TRP A 415 4.54 -10.75 28.30
CA TRP A 415 5.42 -10.22 27.26
C TRP A 415 6.84 -9.89 27.75
N GLY A 416 7.07 -9.90 29.06
CA GLY A 416 8.41 -9.66 29.64
C GLY A 416 9.48 -10.70 29.27
N ILE A 417 9.12 -11.84 28.67
CA ILE A 417 10.06 -12.85 28.17
C ILE A 417 10.71 -12.45 26.83
N TYR A 418 10.15 -11.46 26.14
CA TYR A 418 10.64 -11.01 24.86
C TYR A 418 11.59 -9.82 25.02
N ASN A 419 12.69 -9.87 24.30
CA ASN A 419 13.64 -8.76 24.22
C ASN A 419 13.48 -7.92 22.96
N THR A 420 12.60 -8.33 22.06
CA THR A 420 12.25 -7.61 20.84
C THR A 420 10.80 -7.93 20.51
N VAL A 421 9.98 -6.90 20.30
CA VAL A 421 8.63 -7.02 19.75
C VAL A 421 8.46 -5.93 18.69
N ILE A 422 8.17 -6.32 17.47
CA ILE A 422 8.10 -5.41 16.31
C ILE A 422 6.85 -5.70 15.50
N GLY A 423 6.30 -4.67 14.86
CA GLY A 423 5.34 -4.82 13.79
C GLY A 423 6.06 -4.96 12.45
N VAL A 424 5.50 -5.76 11.61
CA VAL A 424 6.05 -6.08 10.28
C VAL A 424 5.08 -5.79 9.15
N GLY A 425 3.85 -5.42 9.44
CA GLY A 425 2.74 -5.39 8.49
C GLY A 425 1.97 -6.70 8.50
N ASP A 426 1.20 -6.94 7.46
CA ASP A 426 0.42 -8.15 7.25
C ASP A 426 1.31 -9.26 6.67
N LEU A 427 1.99 -9.98 7.55
CA LEU A 427 2.91 -11.06 7.18
C LEU A 427 2.16 -12.37 6.87
N THR A 428 0.89 -12.44 7.26
CA THR A 428 0.02 -13.61 7.05
C THR A 428 -0.88 -13.48 5.82
N ASP A 429 -0.91 -12.30 5.19
CA ASP A 429 -1.72 -11.96 4.01
C ASP A 429 -3.24 -12.12 4.25
N GLU A 430 -3.67 -11.84 5.47
CA GLU A 430 -5.09 -11.88 5.88
C GLU A 430 -5.72 -10.48 6.00
N GLY A 431 -4.96 -9.43 5.74
CA GLY A 431 -5.38 -8.05 5.80
C GLY A 431 -5.19 -7.37 7.15
N ASN A 432 -4.50 -8.01 8.09
CA ASN A 432 -4.29 -7.51 9.44
C ASN A 432 -2.78 -7.33 9.72
N GLY A 433 -2.42 -6.27 10.43
CA GLY A 433 -1.03 -6.10 10.86
C GLY A 433 -0.63 -7.09 11.96
N ASP A 434 0.57 -7.64 11.86
CA ASP A 434 1.10 -8.70 12.73
C ASP A 434 2.25 -8.21 13.60
N LEU A 435 2.53 -8.96 14.68
CA LEU A 435 3.70 -8.75 15.52
C LEU A 435 4.68 -9.92 15.42
N LEU A 436 5.96 -9.60 15.41
CA LEU A 436 7.03 -10.56 15.67
C LEU A 436 7.63 -10.32 17.05
N ALA A 437 7.82 -11.38 17.81
CA ALA A 437 8.39 -11.32 19.15
C ALA A 437 9.56 -12.30 19.30
N ARG A 438 10.76 -11.80 19.65
CA ARG A 438 11.93 -12.64 19.90
C ARG A 438 12.07 -12.92 21.38
N GLN A 439 12.07 -14.21 21.75
CA GLN A 439 12.34 -14.62 23.12
C GLN A 439 13.83 -14.54 23.42
N GLY A 440 14.21 -13.71 24.41
CA GLY A 440 15.61 -13.39 24.70
C GLY A 440 16.43 -14.60 25.14
N GLY A 441 15.85 -15.52 25.93
CA GLY A 441 16.59 -16.63 26.54
C GLY A 441 17.02 -17.72 25.55
N ASN A 442 16.22 -18.01 24.51
CA ASN A 442 16.48 -19.10 23.57
C ASN A 442 16.61 -18.66 22.10
N GLY A 443 16.33 -17.39 21.80
CA GLY A 443 16.45 -16.84 20.44
C GLY A 443 15.40 -17.35 19.46
N HIS A 444 14.27 -17.90 19.95
CA HIS A 444 13.13 -18.19 19.10
C HIS A 444 12.40 -16.90 18.72
N LEU A 445 11.99 -16.80 17.46
CA LEU A 445 11.10 -15.76 16.96
C LEU A 445 9.69 -16.33 16.83
N TYR A 446 8.72 -15.58 17.30
CA TYR A 446 7.32 -15.94 17.24
C TYR A 446 6.53 -14.90 16.46
N LEU A 447 5.65 -15.37 15.60
CA LEU A 447 4.67 -14.56 14.88
C LEU A 447 3.35 -14.57 15.66
N TYR A 448 2.78 -13.40 15.88
CA TYR A 448 1.47 -13.18 16.48
C TYR A 448 0.57 -12.50 15.43
N PRO A 449 -0.32 -13.25 14.77
CA PRO A 449 -1.26 -12.64 13.84
C PRO A 449 -2.19 -11.65 14.56
N GLY A 450 -2.41 -10.49 13.96
CA GLY A 450 -3.29 -9.47 14.49
C GLY A 450 -4.77 -9.80 14.30
N ASN A 451 -5.63 -9.21 15.10
CA ASN A 451 -7.08 -9.39 14.97
C ASN A 451 -7.75 -8.33 14.07
N GLY A 452 -6.98 -7.45 13.44
CA GLY A 452 -7.46 -6.39 12.56
C GLY A 452 -8.19 -5.24 13.26
N GLN A 453 -8.39 -5.31 14.56
CA GLN A 453 -9.10 -4.28 15.35
C GLN A 453 -8.14 -3.44 16.20
N GLY A 454 -6.87 -3.83 16.30
CA GLY A 454 -5.89 -3.20 17.19
C GLY A 454 -6.11 -3.49 18.66
N THR A 455 -6.95 -4.46 19.00
CA THR A 455 -7.34 -4.80 20.38
C THR A 455 -6.79 -6.13 20.86
N GLY A 456 -6.05 -6.86 20.02
CA GLY A 456 -5.49 -8.16 20.36
C GLY A 456 -4.72 -8.80 19.23
N VAL A 457 -4.05 -9.89 19.58
CA VAL A 457 -3.36 -10.78 18.67
C VAL A 457 -3.79 -12.23 18.91
N TYR A 458 -3.71 -13.07 17.90
CA TYR A 458 -4.01 -14.49 18.01
C TYR A 458 -2.83 -15.28 18.62
N SER A 459 -3.04 -16.58 18.81
CA SER A 459 -2.01 -17.48 19.35
C SER A 459 -0.74 -17.45 18.48
N ARG A 460 0.41 -17.39 19.16
CA ARG A 460 1.70 -17.32 18.50
C ARG A 460 2.02 -18.55 17.66
N ILE A 461 2.73 -18.32 16.59
CA ILE A 461 3.29 -19.33 15.69
C ILE A 461 4.81 -19.28 15.84
N ASP A 462 5.48 -20.42 16.01
CA ASP A 462 6.94 -20.48 16.11
C ASP A 462 7.57 -20.36 14.71
N VAL A 463 8.34 -19.30 14.49
CA VAL A 463 9.08 -19.04 13.24
C VAL A 463 10.43 -19.76 13.25
N GLY A 464 10.92 -20.17 14.42
CA GLY A 464 12.17 -20.92 14.60
C GLY A 464 13.20 -20.22 15.47
N ALA A 465 14.31 -20.91 15.69
CA ALA A 465 15.41 -20.50 16.54
C ALA A 465 16.53 -19.77 15.77
N GLY A 466 17.53 -19.27 16.51
CA GLY A 466 18.76 -18.70 15.94
C GLY A 466 18.73 -17.17 15.77
N TRP A 467 17.66 -16.52 16.14
CA TRP A 467 17.50 -15.07 15.94
C TRP A 467 18.34 -14.21 16.90
N ASN A 468 18.97 -14.81 17.92
CA ASN A 468 19.97 -14.13 18.74
C ASN A 468 21.30 -13.82 17.98
N ALA A 469 21.47 -14.32 16.75
CA ALA A 469 22.54 -13.90 15.85
C ALA A 469 22.44 -12.41 15.44
N TYR A 470 21.28 -11.79 15.64
CA TYR A 470 21.02 -10.41 15.26
C TYR A 470 20.87 -9.50 16.47
N ASP A 471 21.54 -8.35 16.42
CA ASP A 471 21.43 -7.31 17.46
C ASP A 471 20.28 -6.33 17.21
N LYS A 472 19.78 -6.26 15.96
CA LYS A 472 18.58 -5.48 15.60
C LYS A 472 17.72 -6.28 14.63
N LEU A 473 16.42 -6.35 14.94
CA LEU A 473 15.35 -6.75 14.04
C LEU A 473 14.41 -5.56 13.88
N PHE A 474 13.90 -5.30 12.68
CA PHE A 474 12.88 -4.30 12.45
C PHE A 474 12.04 -4.65 11.22
N GLY A 475 10.72 -4.48 11.34
CA GLY A 475 9.78 -4.62 10.24
C GLY A 475 10.04 -3.51 9.24
N ALA A 476 10.25 -3.89 8.00
CA ALA A 476 10.70 -2.97 6.98
C ALA A 476 9.59 -2.55 6.01
N GLY A 477 8.42 -3.18 6.09
CA GLY A 477 7.43 -3.09 5.03
C GLY A 477 7.94 -3.77 3.76
N ASP A 478 7.36 -3.45 2.61
CA ASP A 478 7.76 -4.05 1.32
C ASP A 478 9.02 -3.34 0.77
N ILE A 479 10.18 -3.98 0.93
CA ILE A 479 11.47 -3.49 0.42
C ILE A 479 11.72 -3.98 -1.01
N ASN A 480 11.21 -5.15 -1.34
CA ASN A 480 11.49 -5.78 -2.62
C ASN A 480 10.44 -5.51 -3.71
N GLY A 481 9.33 -4.84 -3.37
CA GLY A 481 8.27 -4.46 -4.29
C GLY A 481 7.33 -5.61 -4.68
N ASP A 482 7.32 -6.72 -3.88
CA ASP A 482 6.46 -7.87 -4.16
C ASP A 482 5.06 -7.75 -3.52
N GLY A 483 4.81 -6.69 -2.75
CA GLY A 483 3.53 -6.41 -2.10
C GLY A 483 3.37 -7.05 -0.73
N LEU A 484 4.36 -7.80 -0.26
CA LEU A 484 4.37 -8.44 1.04
C LEU A 484 5.37 -7.73 1.98
N PRO A 485 5.09 -7.66 3.27
CA PRO A 485 6.02 -7.00 4.19
C PRO A 485 7.23 -7.89 4.47
N ASP A 486 8.36 -7.24 4.62
CA ASP A 486 9.67 -7.84 4.83
C ASP A 486 10.22 -7.58 6.24
N LEU A 487 11.17 -8.41 6.65
CA LEU A 487 11.92 -8.24 7.89
C LEU A 487 13.38 -7.93 7.57
N LEU A 488 13.93 -6.91 8.21
CA LEU A 488 15.37 -6.63 8.21
C LEU A 488 16.02 -7.07 9.51
N ALA A 489 17.18 -7.71 9.37
CA ALA A 489 17.95 -8.25 10.47
C ALA A 489 19.42 -7.84 10.36
N ARG A 490 19.96 -7.16 11.40
CA ARG A 490 21.35 -6.74 11.44
C ARG A 490 22.15 -7.63 12.40
N THR A 491 23.32 -8.08 11.97
CA THR A 491 24.28 -8.75 12.87
C THR A 491 25.10 -7.71 13.66
N PRO A 492 25.69 -8.09 14.80
CA PRO A 492 26.65 -7.23 15.53
C PRO A 492 27.84 -6.78 14.67
N GLY A 493 28.23 -7.58 13.67
CA GLY A 493 29.27 -7.24 12.71
C GLY A 493 28.88 -6.19 11.67
N GLY A 494 27.60 -5.79 11.65
CA GLY A 494 27.08 -4.77 10.73
C GLY A 494 26.65 -5.30 9.37
N GLU A 495 26.47 -6.59 9.23
CA GLU A 495 25.80 -7.14 8.04
C GLU A 495 24.29 -6.96 8.17
N LEU A 496 23.66 -6.46 7.12
CA LEU A 496 22.20 -6.31 7.02
C LEU A 496 21.64 -7.37 6.08
N TYR A 497 20.64 -8.09 6.57
CA TYR A 497 19.94 -9.14 5.84
C TYR A 497 18.48 -8.81 5.65
N LEU A 498 17.97 -9.07 4.46
CA LEU A 498 16.57 -9.08 4.10
C LEU A 498 16.00 -10.50 4.24
N TYR A 499 14.88 -10.62 4.92
CA TYR A 499 14.02 -11.79 4.93
C TYR A 499 12.71 -11.40 4.25
N ALA A 500 12.57 -11.75 2.97
CA ALA A 500 11.38 -11.43 2.22
C ALA A 500 10.17 -12.21 2.72
N GLY A 501 9.05 -11.53 2.87
CA GLY A 501 7.78 -12.12 3.28
C GLY A 501 7.24 -13.14 2.28
N THR A 502 6.35 -14.00 2.72
CA THR A 502 5.73 -15.04 1.87
C THR A 502 4.19 -14.97 1.87
N GLY A 503 3.58 -14.20 2.78
CA GLY A 503 2.15 -14.23 3.02
C GLY A 503 1.65 -15.52 3.71
N ASN A 504 2.55 -16.39 4.15
CA ASN A 504 2.19 -17.67 4.76
C ASN A 504 2.63 -17.74 6.22
N ALA A 505 1.68 -17.72 7.13
CA ALA A 505 1.92 -17.75 8.56
C ALA A 505 2.83 -18.90 9.05
N LYS A 506 2.81 -20.07 8.37
CA LYS A 506 3.62 -21.24 8.75
C LYS A 506 5.05 -21.20 8.25
N ALA A 507 5.34 -20.39 7.25
CA ALA A 507 6.66 -20.19 6.69
C ALA A 507 6.79 -18.71 6.26
N PRO A 508 6.78 -17.76 7.23
CA PRO A 508 6.54 -16.34 6.93
C PRO A 508 7.66 -15.69 6.12
N PHE A 509 8.83 -16.30 6.03
CA PHE A 509 9.99 -15.73 5.34
C PHE A 509 10.62 -16.67 4.32
N LYS A 510 11.09 -16.10 3.22
CA LYS A 510 12.04 -16.73 2.29
C LYS A 510 13.43 -16.82 2.92
N GLY A 511 14.35 -17.53 2.29
CA GLY A 511 15.76 -17.54 2.69
C GLY A 511 16.35 -16.12 2.70
N ARG A 512 17.17 -15.82 3.73
CA ARG A 512 17.76 -14.48 3.88
C ARG A 512 18.70 -14.10 2.74
N VAL A 513 18.70 -12.84 2.37
CA VAL A 513 19.63 -12.25 1.41
C VAL A 513 20.42 -11.14 2.10
N LYS A 514 21.76 -11.14 1.96
CA LYS A 514 22.58 -10.05 2.47
C LYS A 514 22.48 -8.85 1.54
N ILE A 515 21.99 -7.71 2.07
CA ILE A 515 21.77 -6.48 1.31
C ILE A 515 22.71 -5.34 1.70
N GLY A 516 23.52 -5.51 2.75
CA GLY A 516 24.44 -4.45 3.15
C GLY A 516 25.50 -4.91 4.16
N THR A 517 26.51 -4.05 4.32
CA THR A 517 27.58 -4.18 5.31
C THR A 517 27.89 -2.82 5.94
N GLY A 518 28.58 -2.81 7.10
CA GLY A 518 28.94 -1.58 7.77
C GLY A 518 27.82 -0.90 8.56
N TRP A 519 26.66 -1.55 8.73
CA TRP A 519 25.52 -1.02 9.44
C TRP A 519 25.72 -0.89 10.97
N ASN A 520 26.81 -1.45 11.51
CA ASN A 520 27.22 -1.26 12.89
C ASN A 520 27.73 0.17 13.21
N MET A 521 27.92 1.01 12.18
CA MET A 521 28.15 2.45 12.38
C MET A 521 26.93 3.16 13.01
N TYR A 522 25.75 2.58 12.90
CA TYR A 522 24.52 3.06 13.53
C TYR A 522 24.21 2.29 14.80
N SER A 523 23.80 2.96 15.86
CA SER A 523 23.26 2.26 17.04
C SER A 523 21.97 1.51 16.65
N GLY A 524 21.74 0.33 17.22
CA GLY A 524 20.49 -0.42 16.99
C GLY A 524 19.23 0.34 17.41
N LYS A 525 19.35 1.28 18.33
CA LYS A 525 18.25 2.18 18.71
C LYS A 525 18.01 3.31 17.71
N MET A 526 18.93 3.52 16.79
CA MET A 526 18.93 4.59 15.79
C MET A 526 18.69 4.06 14.36
N LEU A 527 17.97 2.97 14.27
CA LEU A 527 17.50 2.37 13.01
C LEU A 527 16.00 2.16 13.10
N ALA A 528 15.26 2.66 12.13
CA ALA A 528 13.82 2.49 11.99
C ALA A 528 13.43 2.37 10.51
N ALA A 529 12.28 1.79 10.25
CA ALA A 529 11.65 1.76 8.94
C ALA A 529 10.26 2.40 9.07
N PRO A 530 10.11 3.68 8.74
CA PRO A 530 8.84 4.40 8.89
C PRO A 530 7.83 4.08 7.78
N GLY A 531 8.18 3.26 6.80
CA GLY A 531 7.39 2.98 5.61
C GLY A 531 7.84 3.77 4.41
N ASP A 532 6.96 3.99 3.45
CA ASP A 532 7.22 4.71 2.20
C ASP A 532 7.21 6.22 2.42
N LEU A 533 8.39 6.80 2.66
CA LEU A 533 8.57 8.25 2.79
C LEU A 533 8.63 8.96 1.44
N THR A 534 8.99 8.25 0.39
CA THR A 534 9.16 8.81 -0.94
C THR A 534 7.88 8.78 -1.78
N GLY A 535 6.90 7.99 -1.38
CA GLY A 535 5.64 7.82 -2.10
C GLY A 535 5.80 7.04 -3.40
N ASP A 536 6.82 6.17 -3.46
CA ASP A 536 7.11 5.33 -4.64
C ASP A 536 6.55 3.90 -4.52
N GLY A 537 5.82 3.63 -3.41
CA GLY A 537 5.20 2.34 -3.12
C GLY A 537 6.14 1.33 -2.46
N ARG A 538 7.35 1.74 -2.07
CA ARG A 538 8.33 0.90 -1.39
C ARG A 538 8.73 1.52 -0.05
N SER A 539 9.02 0.68 0.90
CA SER A 539 9.42 1.14 2.23
C SER A 539 10.85 1.64 2.26
N ASP A 540 11.08 2.69 3.06
CA ASP A 540 12.37 3.34 3.26
C ASP A 540 12.93 3.06 4.66
N ILE A 541 14.24 3.18 4.82
CA ILE A 541 14.93 2.99 6.09
C ILE A 541 15.53 4.31 6.57
N LEU A 542 15.40 4.58 7.85
CA LEU A 542 16.04 5.71 8.51
C LEU A 542 17.15 5.25 9.47
N ALA A 543 18.24 5.98 9.45
CA ALA A 543 19.40 5.75 10.32
C ALA A 543 19.95 7.06 10.85
N VAL A 544 20.28 7.11 12.16
CA VAL A 544 20.95 8.26 12.78
C VAL A 544 22.38 7.89 13.09
N ASP A 545 23.33 8.67 12.57
CA ASP A 545 24.75 8.48 12.85
C ASP A 545 25.17 9.09 14.20
N SER A 546 26.40 8.84 14.62
CA SER A 546 26.96 9.35 15.89
C SER A 546 27.04 10.87 15.96
N ALA A 547 27.05 11.56 14.83
CA ALA A 547 27.02 13.02 14.75
C ALA A 547 25.59 13.60 14.83
N GLY A 548 24.55 12.72 14.87
CA GLY A 548 23.15 13.11 14.91
C GLY A 548 22.57 13.47 13.54
N ASN A 549 23.20 13.08 12.45
CA ASN A 549 22.61 13.23 11.12
C ASN A 549 21.61 12.11 10.89
N LEU A 550 20.43 12.47 10.37
CA LEU A 550 19.41 11.54 9.92
C LEU A 550 19.63 11.25 8.44
N TRP A 551 19.76 9.98 8.15
CA TRP A 551 19.96 9.44 6.80
C TRP A 551 18.76 8.59 6.39
N ARG A 552 18.29 8.76 5.15
CA ARG A 552 17.31 7.92 4.50
C ARG A 552 17.99 7.02 3.48
N TYR A 553 17.57 5.78 3.43
CA TYR A 553 17.93 4.78 2.42
C TYR A 553 16.64 4.32 1.75
N ASP A 554 16.50 4.64 0.47
CA ASP A 554 15.35 4.28 -0.32
C ASP A 554 15.51 2.83 -0.82
N ALA A 555 14.44 2.04 -0.80
CA ALA A 555 14.45 0.72 -1.42
C ALA A 555 14.62 0.84 -2.94
N ASP A 556 15.38 -0.09 -3.52
CA ASP A 556 15.64 -0.10 -4.97
C ASP A 556 14.60 -0.90 -5.78
N GLY A 557 13.66 -1.57 -5.08
CA GLY A 557 12.62 -2.40 -5.69
C GLY A 557 13.07 -3.79 -6.14
N SER A 558 14.31 -4.15 -5.82
CA SER A 558 14.87 -5.49 -6.08
C SER A 558 15.31 -6.22 -4.81
N GLY A 559 14.97 -5.66 -3.65
CA GLY A 559 15.36 -6.14 -2.33
C GLY A 559 16.67 -5.55 -1.83
N GLY A 560 17.24 -4.56 -2.52
CA GLY A 560 18.39 -3.77 -2.11
C GLY A 560 18.02 -2.35 -1.68
N LEU A 561 19.03 -1.56 -1.38
CA LEU A 561 18.89 -0.17 -0.93
C LEU A 561 19.74 0.74 -1.82
N LYS A 562 19.18 1.91 -2.18
CA LYS A 562 19.89 2.98 -2.87
C LYS A 562 20.91 3.66 -1.95
N GLY A 563 21.75 4.52 -2.51
CA GLY A 563 22.66 5.35 -1.72
C GLY A 563 21.92 6.26 -0.75
N ARG A 564 22.49 6.44 0.46
CA ARG A 564 21.83 7.24 1.51
C ARG A 564 21.72 8.72 1.16
N VAL A 565 20.63 9.32 1.58
CA VAL A 565 20.34 10.75 1.49
C VAL A 565 20.26 11.34 2.89
N LYS A 566 20.98 12.45 3.14
CA LYS A 566 20.86 13.17 4.41
C LYS A 566 19.58 14.00 4.42
N ILE A 567 18.69 13.73 5.36
CA ILE A 567 17.39 14.41 5.47
C ILE A 567 17.21 15.22 6.77
N GLY A 568 18.17 15.15 7.69
CA GLY A 568 18.09 15.91 8.94
C GLY A 568 19.38 15.93 9.74
N TYR A 569 19.37 16.68 10.84
CA TYR A 569 20.46 16.75 11.81
C TYR A 569 19.90 17.00 13.22
N GLY A 570 20.73 16.82 14.26
CA GLY A 570 20.32 17.01 15.65
C GLY A 570 19.54 15.83 16.25
N TRP A 571 19.47 14.70 15.57
CA TRP A 571 18.69 13.53 15.98
C TRP A 571 19.30 12.74 17.15
N ASN A 572 20.52 13.08 17.57
CA ASN A 572 21.16 12.54 18.78
C ASN A 572 20.48 13.01 20.08
N THR A 573 19.48 13.91 20.01
CA THR A 573 18.58 14.23 21.13
C THR A 573 17.75 13.03 21.58
N TYR A 574 17.43 12.09 20.68
CA TYR A 574 16.62 10.90 20.95
C TYR A 574 17.46 9.77 21.54
N LYS A 575 17.93 9.97 22.78
CA LYS A 575 18.87 9.06 23.47
C LYS A 575 18.32 7.65 23.68
N TYR A 576 17.01 7.51 23.80
CA TYR A 576 16.38 6.20 23.94
C TYR A 576 16.06 5.52 22.63
N GLY A 577 16.03 6.25 21.52
CA GLY A 577 15.93 5.68 20.17
C GLY A 577 14.91 6.37 19.28
N ILE A 578 14.88 5.87 18.04
CA ILE A 578 13.83 6.11 17.03
C ILE A 578 13.13 4.79 16.70
N TYR A 579 11.82 4.87 16.42
CA TYR A 579 10.96 3.71 16.28
C TYR A 579 10.01 3.83 15.10
#